data_433df006b927985c2fceed85c6fa1c31
#
_entry.id   433df006b927985c2fceed85c6fa1c31
#
_cell.length_a   1.000
_cell.length_b   1.000
_cell.length_c   1.000
_cell.angle_alpha   90.00
_cell.angle_beta   90.00
_cell.angle_gamma   90.00
#
_symmetry.space_group_name_H-M   'P 1'
#
loop_
_entity.id
_entity.type
_entity.pdbx_description
1 polymer ?
#
loop_
_entity_poly.entity_id
_entity_poly.type
_entity_poly.pdbx_seq_one_letter_code
_entity_poly.pdbx_strand_id
1 'polypeptide(L)'
;MLAHVGQAYLDLPADDRLETRLPKLLKRHAETVAKARGESLSEYVVDVLAERVANEIGSTQEWRLTATEQAELLRILAAPAPSTAALQAATRRAEDLFGI
;
A
#
# COMPACT_ATOMS: atom_id res chain seq x y z
N MET A 1 -11.83 7.90 -0.28
CA MET A 1 -10.40 8.04 -0.02
C MET A 1 -9.79 6.70 0.29
N LEU A 2 -8.77 6.35 -0.43
CA LEU A 2 -8.19 5.02 -0.35
C LEU A 2 -6.87 4.96 0.41
N ALA A 3 -6.34 6.11 0.84
CA ALA A 3 -5.09 6.15 1.58
C ALA A 3 -5.16 5.38 2.89
N HIS A 4 -6.30 5.45 3.61
CA HIS A 4 -6.44 4.71 4.86
C HIS A 4 -6.59 3.20 4.62
N VAL A 5 -7.08 2.78 3.46
CA VAL A 5 -7.14 1.36 3.11
C VAL A 5 -5.73 0.82 2.88
N GLY A 6 -4.90 1.58 2.18
CA GLY A 6 -3.49 1.25 2.02
C GLY A 6 -2.79 1.14 3.38
N GLN A 7 -3.06 2.07 4.27
CA GLN A 7 -2.49 2.05 5.62
C GLN A 7 -2.99 0.84 6.42
N ALA A 8 -4.25 0.43 6.22
CA ALA A 8 -4.78 -0.76 6.88
C ALA A 8 -4.00 -2.02 6.50
N TYR A 9 -3.58 -2.14 5.25
CA TYR A 9 -2.71 -3.25 4.84
C TYR A 9 -1.36 -3.19 5.56
N LEU A 10 -0.81 -2.01 5.73
CA LEU A 10 0.50 -1.83 6.37
C LEU A 10 0.45 -2.12 7.87
N ASP A 11 -0.72 -2.05 8.48
CA ASP A 11 -0.90 -2.36 9.90
C ASP A 11 -0.99 -3.87 10.15
N LEU A 12 -1.10 -4.67 9.11
CA LEU A 12 -1.15 -6.11 9.22
C LEU A 12 0.27 -6.69 9.34
N PRO A 13 0.43 -7.86 9.98
CA PRO A 13 1.75 -8.48 10.08
C PRO A 13 2.27 -8.88 8.70
N ALA A 14 3.57 -8.69 8.50
CA ALA A 14 4.24 -9.10 7.27
C ALA A 14 4.64 -10.57 7.40
N ASP A 15 3.69 -11.45 7.18
CA ASP A 15 3.82 -12.88 7.44
C ASP A 15 3.89 -13.73 6.17
N ASP A 16 4.08 -13.12 5.01
CA ASP A 16 4.23 -13.84 3.76
C ASP A 16 5.36 -13.23 2.92
N ARG A 17 5.75 -13.92 1.88
CA ARG A 17 6.87 -13.50 1.02
C ARG A 17 6.43 -13.44 -0.42
N LEU A 18 7.00 -12.49 -1.13
CA LEU A 18 6.84 -12.35 -2.57
C LEU A 18 8.23 -12.24 -3.19
N GLU A 19 8.50 -13.10 -4.17
CA GLU A 19 9.73 -13.00 -4.94
C GLU A 19 9.36 -12.70 -6.39
N THR A 20 10.04 -11.72 -6.97
CA THR A 20 9.81 -11.35 -8.36
C THR A 20 11.09 -10.83 -8.97
N ARG A 21 11.17 -10.92 -10.27
CA ARG A 21 12.28 -10.33 -11.03
C ARG A 21 11.81 -9.02 -11.64
N LEU A 22 12.70 -8.05 -11.68
CA LEU A 22 12.42 -6.75 -12.27
C LEU A 22 13.67 -6.24 -12.99
N PRO A 23 13.51 -5.28 -13.93
CA PRO A 23 14.66 -4.69 -14.60
C PRO A 23 15.62 -4.06 -13.61
N LYS A 24 16.91 -4.18 -13.88
CA LYS A 24 17.94 -3.61 -13.01
C LYS A 24 17.78 -2.11 -12.82
N LEU A 25 17.41 -1.41 -13.88
CA LEU A 25 17.22 0.04 -13.81
C LEU A 25 16.06 0.42 -12.90
N LEU A 26 14.97 -0.33 -12.97
CA LEU A 26 13.83 -0.11 -12.08
C LEU A 26 14.21 -0.32 -10.63
N LYS A 27 14.95 -1.39 -10.35
CA LYS A 27 15.41 -1.66 -8.99
C LYS A 27 16.28 -0.53 -8.46
N ARG A 28 17.21 -0.04 -9.29
CA ARG A 28 18.10 1.06 -8.92
C ARG A 28 17.32 2.32 -8.60
N HIS A 29 16.37 2.66 -9.45
CA HIS A 29 15.53 3.85 -9.23
C HIS A 29 14.67 3.69 -7.97
N ALA A 30 14.13 2.50 -7.75
CA ALA A 30 13.34 2.22 -6.55
C ALA A 30 14.19 2.37 -5.28
N GLU A 31 15.41 1.87 -5.30
CA GLU A 31 16.33 2.02 -4.16
C GLU A 31 16.64 3.49 -3.89
N THR A 32 16.83 4.28 -4.93
CA THR A 32 17.09 5.71 -4.80
C THR A 32 15.90 6.43 -4.16
N VAL A 33 14.70 6.15 -4.62
CA VAL A 33 13.49 6.76 -4.09
C VAL A 33 13.25 6.32 -2.64
N ALA A 34 13.40 5.03 -2.37
CA ALA A 34 13.24 4.49 -1.01
C ALA A 34 14.19 5.18 -0.04
N LYS A 35 15.45 5.31 -0.43
CA LYS A 35 16.45 5.98 0.40
C LYS A 35 16.09 7.44 0.66
N ALA A 36 15.62 8.14 -0.37
CA ALA A 36 15.18 9.54 -0.21
C ALA A 36 14.00 9.67 0.75
N ARG A 37 13.18 8.64 0.86
CA ARG A 37 12.03 8.60 1.77
C ARG A 37 12.38 8.07 3.15
N GLY A 38 13.63 7.64 3.37
CA GLY A 38 14.03 7.04 4.63
C GLY A 38 13.53 5.63 4.84
N GLU A 39 13.23 4.93 3.76
CA GLU A 39 12.71 3.56 3.80
C GLU A 39 13.72 2.57 3.22
N SER A 40 13.64 1.31 3.65
CA SER A 40 14.33 0.23 2.95
C SER A 40 13.62 -0.04 1.62
N LEU A 41 14.28 -0.75 0.72
CA LEU A 41 13.64 -1.14 -0.54
C LEU A 41 12.40 -2.00 -0.28
N SER A 42 12.49 -2.93 0.66
CA SER A 42 11.35 -3.79 1.00
C SER A 42 10.17 -2.98 1.54
N GLU A 43 10.43 -2.04 2.42
CA GLU A 43 9.38 -1.16 2.94
C GLU A 43 8.74 -0.34 1.84
N TYR A 44 9.55 0.22 0.95
CA TYR A 44 9.06 1.00 -0.18
C TYR A 44 8.16 0.17 -1.09
N VAL A 45 8.58 -1.05 -1.42
CA VAL A 45 7.81 -1.94 -2.29
C VAL A 45 6.47 -2.29 -1.65
N VAL A 46 6.45 -2.60 -0.36
CA VAL A 46 5.22 -2.92 0.35
C VAL A 46 4.28 -1.70 0.38
N ASP A 47 4.82 -0.53 0.63
CA ASP A 47 4.04 0.72 0.62
C ASP A 47 3.38 0.96 -0.73
N VAL A 48 4.16 0.87 -1.79
CA VAL A 48 3.66 1.12 -3.15
C VAL A 48 2.61 0.09 -3.52
N LEU A 49 2.87 -1.18 -3.20
CA LEU A 49 1.93 -2.25 -3.51
C LEU A 49 0.62 -2.08 -2.74
N ALA A 50 0.69 -1.75 -1.47
CA ALA A 50 -0.50 -1.55 -0.65
C ALA A 50 -1.36 -0.41 -1.20
N GLU A 51 -0.75 0.70 -1.57
CA GLU A 51 -1.48 1.84 -2.14
C GLU A 51 -2.07 1.53 -3.51
N ARG A 52 -1.30 0.85 -4.36
CA ARG A 52 -1.77 0.50 -5.69
C ARG A 52 -2.95 -0.48 -5.61
N VAL A 53 -2.86 -1.48 -4.76
CA VAL A 53 -3.94 -2.45 -4.56
C VAL A 53 -5.19 -1.75 -4.02
N ALA A 54 -5.02 -0.90 -3.02
CA ALA A 54 -6.13 -0.15 -2.43
C ALA A 54 -6.82 0.73 -3.47
N ASN A 55 -6.04 1.43 -4.30
CA ASN A 55 -6.59 2.28 -5.34
C ASN A 55 -7.36 1.49 -6.38
N GLU A 56 -6.83 0.37 -6.80
CA GLU A 56 -7.48 -0.45 -7.82
C GLU A 56 -8.76 -1.11 -7.30
N ILE A 57 -8.74 -1.62 -6.09
CA ILE A 57 -9.92 -2.24 -5.47
C ILE A 57 -11.01 -1.19 -5.27
N GLY A 58 -10.63 0.03 -4.90
CA GLY A 58 -11.58 1.11 -4.70
C GLY A 58 -12.08 1.77 -5.97
N SER A 59 -11.54 1.41 -7.12
CA SER A 59 -12.03 1.95 -8.39
C SER A 59 -13.35 1.28 -8.76
N THR A 60 -13.99 1.78 -9.82
CA THR A 60 -15.25 1.22 -10.31
C THR A 60 -15.07 -0.04 -11.15
N GLN A 61 -13.87 -0.55 -11.22
CA GLN A 61 -13.56 -1.75 -11.99
C GLN A 61 -14.21 -2.98 -11.38
N GLU A 62 -14.52 -3.93 -12.24
CA GLU A 62 -15.06 -5.20 -11.81
C GLU A 62 -13.92 -6.11 -11.34
N TRP A 63 -13.72 -6.18 -10.05
CA TRP A 63 -12.75 -7.07 -9.47
C TRP A 63 -13.41 -8.34 -9.00
N ARG A 64 -12.90 -9.47 -9.49
CA ARG A 64 -13.43 -10.79 -9.14
C ARG A 64 -12.67 -11.35 -7.96
N LEU A 65 -12.97 -10.80 -6.81
CA LEU A 65 -12.44 -11.34 -5.57
C LEU A 65 -13.22 -12.58 -5.18
N THR A 66 -12.54 -13.56 -4.60
CA THR A 66 -13.22 -14.72 -4.02
C THR A 66 -14.06 -14.25 -2.83
N ALA A 67 -15.00 -15.09 -2.40
CA ALA A 67 -15.81 -14.77 -1.23
C ALA A 67 -14.96 -14.53 0.00
N THR A 68 -13.90 -15.31 0.18
CA THR A 68 -12.95 -15.13 1.28
C THR A 68 -12.23 -13.81 1.19
N GLU A 69 -11.75 -13.45 0.01
CA GLU A 69 -11.04 -12.19 -0.20
C GLU A 69 -11.95 -10.99 0.03
N GLN A 70 -13.21 -11.08 -0.41
CA GLN A 70 -14.19 -10.03 -0.16
C GLN A 70 -14.45 -9.87 1.34
N ALA A 71 -14.59 -10.97 2.06
CA ALA A 71 -14.79 -10.93 3.51
C ALA A 71 -13.59 -10.30 4.22
N GLU A 72 -12.39 -10.64 3.80
CA GLU A 72 -11.17 -10.07 4.37
C GLU A 72 -11.10 -8.57 4.10
N LEU A 73 -11.42 -8.14 2.88
CA LEU A 73 -11.42 -6.72 2.54
C LEU A 73 -12.46 -5.96 3.36
N LEU A 74 -13.66 -6.49 3.48
CA LEU A 74 -14.71 -5.87 4.28
C LEU A 74 -14.31 -5.75 5.75
N ARG A 75 -13.62 -6.76 6.27
CA ARG A 75 -13.12 -6.73 7.64
C ARG A 75 -12.11 -5.60 7.84
N ILE A 76 -11.20 -5.40 6.88
CA ILE A 76 -10.21 -4.33 6.93
C ILE A 76 -10.90 -2.97 6.87
N LEU A 77 -11.88 -2.82 5.98
CA LEU A 77 -12.61 -1.56 5.84
C LEU A 77 -13.48 -1.24 7.05
N ALA A 78 -13.96 -2.27 7.76
CA ALA A 78 -14.75 -2.11 8.98
C ALA A 78 -13.90 -1.94 10.24
N ALA A 79 -12.58 -2.03 10.12
CA ALA A 79 -11.68 -1.84 11.26
C ALA A 79 -11.82 -0.42 11.82
N PRO A 80 -11.52 -0.22 13.11
CA PRO A 80 -11.57 1.12 13.70
C PRO A 80 -10.70 2.09 12.89
N ALA A 81 -11.12 3.35 12.85
CA ALA A 81 -10.40 4.38 12.13
C ALA A 81 -8.94 4.45 12.61
N PRO A 82 -7.98 4.66 11.70
CA PRO A 82 -6.59 4.81 12.10
C PRO A 82 -6.42 6.01 13.04
N SER A 83 -5.36 5.98 13.83
CA SER A 83 -5.01 7.11 14.67
C SER A 83 -4.74 8.35 13.83
N THR A 84 -4.80 9.54 14.44
CA THR A 84 -4.48 10.78 13.73
C THR A 84 -3.10 10.72 13.10
N ALA A 85 -2.13 10.15 13.81
CA ALA A 85 -0.77 10.00 13.28
C ALA A 85 -0.76 9.11 12.03
N ALA A 86 -1.50 8.00 12.05
CA ALA A 86 -1.59 7.11 10.90
C ALA A 86 -2.26 7.79 9.71
N LEU A 87 -3.30 8.58 9.95
CA LEU A 87 -3.97 9.34 8.89
C LEU A 87 -3.05 10.39 8.29
N GLN A 88 -2.28 11.08 9.12
CA GLN A 88 -1.31 12.07 8.64
C GLN A 88 -0.22 11.41 7.82
N ALA A 89 0.28 10.26 8.26
CA ALA A 89 1.29 9.51 7.52
C ALA A 89 0.75 9.06 6.16
N ALA A 90 -0.48 8.57 6.13
CA ALA A 90 -1.11 8.13 4.89
C ALA A 90 -1.32 9.31 3.93
N THR A 91 -1.73 10.46 4.44
CA THR A 91 -1.92 11.67 3.63
C THR A 91 -0.59 12.14 3.04
N ARG A 92 0.47 12.19 3.84
CA ARG A 92 1.79 12.58 3.37
C ARG A 92 2.32 11.62 2.31
N ARG A 93 2.08 10.33 2.50
CA ARG A 93 2.50 9.33 1.53
C ARG A 93 1.78 9.53 0.19
N ALA A 94 0.49 9.81 0.23
CA ALA A 94 -0.28 10.10 -0.97
C ALA A 94 0.23 11.35 -1.67
N GLU A 95 0.52 12.41 -0.92
CA GLU A 95 1.08 13.64 -1.47
C GLU A 95 2.42 13.38 -2.16
N ASP A 96 3.30 12.61 -1.51
CA ASP A 96 4.62 12.28 -2.07
C ASP A 96 4.49 11.47 -3.37
N LEU A 97 3.54 10.54 -3.42
CA LEU A 97 3.37 9.67 -4.58
C LEU A 97 2.68 10.36 -5.74
N PHE A 98 1.73 11.25 -5.47
CA PHE A 98 0.91 11.87 -6.52
C PHE A 98 1.25 13.34 -6.76
N GLY A 99 2.17 13.90 -6.02
CA GLY A 99 2.62 15.27 -6.22
C GLY A 99 1.60 16.34 -5.82
N ILE A 100 0.70 15.99 -4.93
CA ILE A 100 -0.31 16.94 -4.45
C ILE A 100 0.13 17.61 -3.16
#